data_d930ed856eb2b38df95611087a1efee5
#
_entry.id   d930ed856eb2b38df95611087a1efee5
#
_cell.length_a   1.000
_cell.length_b   1.000
_cell.length_c   1.000
_cell.angle_alpha   90.00
_cell.angle_beta   90.00
_cell.angle_gamma   90.00
#
_symmetry.space_group_name_H-M   'P 1'
#
loop_
_entity.id
_entity.type
_entity.pdbx_description
1 polymer ?
#
loop_
_entity_poly.entity_id
_entity_poly.type
_entity_poly.pdbx_seq_one_letter_code
_entity_poly.pdbx_strand_id
1 'polypeptide(L)'
;WRGQNEQSMALAAIGFAKAKRRRQIMIAASSIGPGALNMVTAAGTAHANRLPVLLIAGDTFSSRLPDPVLQQVEHFGDPTVTVNNAFKAVTRYWDRITHPAQIIQSLPQAVGAMLDPADCGPAFIALPQDTQELAFDYPVEFFEPRLWAIPRPRPDRKAVADAAALLKMAKTPLIIAGGGVRYSGAEAKVARFAAERGIPVVETIAGKGGLTHHHPVHAGPIGIIGSTSANALAAEAASTAAS
;
A
#
# COMPACT_ATOMS: atom_id res chain seq x y z
N TRP A 1 2.86 0.41 -21.17
CA TRP A 1 4.11 1.16 -21.04
C TRP A 1 5.24 0.21 -20.63
N ARG A 2 6.37 0.24 -21.34
CA ARG A 2 7.47 -0.71 -21.11
C ARG A 2 8.51 -0.06 -20.20
N GLY A 3 8.78 -0.71 -19.05
CA GLY A 3 9.88 -0.33 -18.18
C GLY A 3 11.19 -1.01 -18.59
N GLN A 4 12.33 -0.43 -18.21
CA GLN A 4 13.65 -1.00 -18.49
C GLN A 4 14.12 -1.97 -17.40
N ASN A 5 13.50 -1.89 -16.22
CA ASN A 5 13.84 -2.71 -15.06
C ASN A 5 12.59 -2.94 -14.22
N GLU A 6 12.35 -4.18 -13.81
CA GLU A 6 11.11 -4.59 -13.15
C GLU A 6 10.96 -3.94 -11.78
N GLN A 7 12.03 -3.83 -10.99
CA GLN A 7 11.98 -3.16 -9.69
C GLN A 7 11.64 -1.68 -9.84
N SER A 8 12.29 -1.00 -10.78
CA SER A 8 12.04 0.43 -11.03
C SER A 8 10.62 0.67 -11.54
N MET A 9 10.11 -0.22 -12.39
CA MET A 9 8.73 -0.18 -12.89
C MET A 9 7.72 -0.35 -11.75
N ALA A 10 7.93 -1.33 -10.88
CA ALA A 10 7.09 -1.56 -9.71
C ALA A 10 7.15 -0.37 -8.72
N LEU A 11 8.35 0.19 -8.47
CA LEU A 11 8.50 1.39 -7.64
C LEU A 11 7.81 2.61 -8.25
N ALA A 12 7.83 2.78 -9.57
CA ALA A 12 7.09 3.84 -10.25
C ALA A 12 5.57 3.68 -10.08
N ALA A 13 5.04 2.45 -10.17
CA ALA A 13 3.65 2.14 -9.91
C ALA A 13 3.24 2.49 -8.47
N ILE A 14 4.10 2.19 -7.50
CA ILE A 14 3.90 2.54 -6.08
C ILE A 14 3.92 4.07 -5.88
N GLY A 15 4.87 4.76 -6.52
CA GLY A 15 4.95 6.22 -6.51
C GLY A 15 3.69 6.87 -7.08
N PHE A 16 3.15 6.31 -8.16
CA PHE A 16 1.88 6.75 -8.74
C PHE A 16 0.72 6.59 -7.75
N ALA A 17 0.56 5.42 -7.14
CA ALA A 17 -0.50 5.18 -6.15
C ALA A 17 -0.41 6.14 -4.95
N LYS A 18 0.82 6.44 -4.49
CA LYS A 18 1.08 7.43 -3.43
C LYS A 18 0.65 8.84 -3.87
N ALA A 19 1.03 9.27 -5.07
CA ALA A 19 0.66 10.57 -5.63
C ALA A 19 -0.86 10.68 -5.83
N LYS A 20 -1.52 9.62 -6.24
CA LYS A 20 -2.98 9.52 -6.40
C LYS A 20 -3.72 9.22 -5.09
N ARG A 21 -3.04 9.27 -3.95
CA ARG A 21 -3.63 9.06 -2.62
C ARG A 21 -4.39 7.74 -2.50
N ARG A 22 -3.84 6.66 -3.06
CA ARG A 22 -4.42 5.31 -3.13
C ARG A 22 -5.75 5.21 -3.91
N ARG A 23 -6.14 6.26 -4.65
CA ARG A 23 -7.40 6.26 -5.43
C ARG A 23 -7.26 5.72 -6.84
N GLN A 24 -6.05 5.58 -7.31
CA GLN A 24 -5.71 4.96 -8.59
C GLN A 24 -4.52 4.05 -8.37
N ILE A 25 -4.59 2.87 -8.95
CA ILE A 25 -3.60 1.80 -8.82
C ILE A 25 -3.03 1.53 -10.21
N MET A 26 -1.72 1.31 -10.29
CA MET A 26 -1.07 0.79 -11.48
C MET A 26 -0.74 -0.69 -11.29
N ILE A 27 -0.64 -1.38 -12.42
CA ILE A 27 -0.19 -2.76 -12.51
C ILE A 27 1.26 -2.74 -12.98
N ALA A 28 2.11 -3.56 -12.35
CA ALA A 28 3.44 -3.88 -12.85
C ALA A 28 3.51 -5.37 -13.19
N ALA A 29 3.82 -5.68 -14.44
CA ALA A 29 3.93 -7.05 -14.90
C ALA A 29 5.37 -7.36 -15.32
N SER A 30 5.84 -8.56 -15.00
CA SER A 30 7.17 -9.05 -15.37
C SER A 30 7.13 -10.44 -15.96
N SER A 31 8.26 -10.85 -16.53
CA SER A 31 8.49 -12.24 -16.85
C SER A 31 8.63 -13.10 -15.60
N ILE A 32 8.81 -14.38 -15.81
CA ILE A 32 9.03 -15.40 -14.78
C ILE A 32 10.43 -15.29 -14.14
N GLY A 33 10.63 -15.94 -13.03
CA GLY A 33 11.94 -16.19 -12.42
C GLY A 33 12.66 -14.93 -11.97
N PRO A 34 13.86 -14.63 -12.50
CA PRO A 34 14.65 -13.46 -12.11
C PRO A 34 13.90 -12.14 -12.31
N GLY A 35 13.09 -11.99 -13.35
CA GLY A 35 12.28 -10.81 -13.59
C GLY A 35 11.23 -10.61 -12.49
N ALA A 36 10.53 -11.67 -12.10
CA ALA A 36 9.60 -11.64 -10.98
C ALA A 36 10.32 -11.28 -9.67
N LEU A 37 11.42 -11.98 -9.35
CA LEU A 37 12.18 -11.74 -8.13
C LEU A 37 12.68 -10.30 -7.99
N ASN A 38 12.97 -9.64 -9.10
CA ASN A 38 13.41 -8.25 -9.10
C ASN A 38 12.31 -7.28 -8.57
N MET A 39 11.05 -7.68 -8.54
CA MET A 39 9.96 -6.88 -7.97
C MET A 39 9.74 -7.08 -6.46
N VAL A 40 10.36 -8.09 -5.83
CA VAL A 40 10.13 -8.41 -4.39
C VAL A 40 10.48 -7.23 -3.49
N THR A 41 11.58 -6.54 -3.73
CA THR A 41 11.99 -5.34 -2.97
C THR A 41 10.93 -4.23 -3.08
N ALA A 42 10.39 -4.03 -4.27
CA ALA A 42 9.31 -3.05 -4.46
C ALA A 42 8.03 -3.47 -3.73
N ALA A 43 7.67 -4.76 -3.76
CA ALA A 43 6.55 -5.30 -2.99
C ALA A 43 6.74 -5.05 -1.48
N GLY A 44 7.93 -5.31 -0.93
CA GLY A 44 8.26 -5.02 0.47
C GLY A 44 8.13 -3.53 0.81
N THR A 45 8.56 -2.65 -0.09
CA THR A 45 8.39 -1.20 0.05
C THR A 45 6.92 -0.81 0.07
N ALA A 46 6.11 -1.36 -0.83
CA ALA A 46 4.66 -1.12 -0.85
C ALA A 46 3.97 -1.64 0.41
N HIS A 47 4.33 -2.84 0.85
CA HIS A 47 3.83 -3.46 2.07
C HIS A 47 4.08 -2.61 3.31
N ALA A 48 5.32 -2.19 3.52
CA ALA A 48 5.72 -1.38 4.68
C ALA A 48 5.04 0.01 4.69
N ASN A 49 4.82 0.60 3.51
CA ASN A 49 4.18 1.90 3.36
C ASN A 49 2.65 1.82 3.17
N ARG A 50 2.07 0.63 3.19
CA ARG A 50 0.65 0.41 2.94
C ARG A 50 0.18 1.04 1.63
N LEU A 51 0.92 0.81 0.54
CA LEU A 51 0.61 1.36 -0.78
C LEU A 51 0.10 0.26 -1.71
N PRO A 52 -0.99 0.49 -2.44
CA PRO A 52 -1.54 -0.50 -3.35
C PRO A 52 -0.73 -0.54 -4.65
N VAL A 53 -0.45 -1.73 -5.11
CA VAL A 53 0.07 -2.05 -6.44
C VAL A 53 -0.32 -3.48 -6.77
N LEU A 54 -0.78 -3.72 -7.98
CA LEU A 54 -0.98 -5.09 -8.48
C LEU A 54 0.30 -5.51 -9.21
N LEU A 55 0.93 -6.55 -8.70
CA LEU A 55 2.08 -7.18 -9.31
C LEU A 55 1.63 -8.47 -10.00
N ILE A 56 1.97 -8.62 -11.26
CA ILE A 56 1.69 -9.83 -12.04
C ILE A 56 3.01 -10.36 -12.57
N ALA A 57 3.24 -11.64 -12.40
CA ALA A 57 4.43 -12.29 -12.98
C ALA A 57 4.10 -13.63 -13.62
N GLY A 58 4.88 -14.02 -14.61
CA GLY A 58 4.90 -15.41 -15.07
C GLY A 58 5.28 -16.37 -13.95
N ASP A 59 4.87 -17.62 -14.08
CA ASP A 59 5.23 -18.69 -13.13
C ASP A 59 5.61 -19.97 -13.89
N THR A 60 6.20 -20.93 -13.19
CA THR A 60 6.52 -22.25 -13.71
C THR A 60 5.27 -22.92 -14.29
N PHE A 61 5.47 -23.79 -15.28
CA PHE A 61 4.35 -24.54 -15.85
C PHE A 61 3.56 -25.28 -14.77
N SER A 62 2.24 -25.03 -14.72
CA SER A 62 1.35 -25.72 -13.78
C SER A 62 1.28 -27.22 -14.05
N SER A 63 1.42 -27.62 -15.31
CA SER A 63 1.48 -29.03 -15.75
C SER A 63 2.78 -29.73 -15.34
N ARG A 64 3.87 -28.99 -15.09
CA ARG A 64 5.22 -29.51 -14.80
C ARG A 64 5.82 -30.40 -15.89
N LEU A 65 5.24 -30.37 -17.12
CA LEU A 65 5.70 -31.22 -18.21
C LEU A 65 7.04 -30.78 -18.81
N PRO A 66 7.27 -29.48 -19.11
CA PRO A 66 8.58 -29.01 -19.54
C PRO A 66 9.51 -28.89 -18.32
N ASP A 67 10.66 -29.58 -18.40
CA ASP A 67 11.68 -29.57 -17.36
C ASP A 67 13.05 -29.90 -17.96
N PRO A 68 14.07 -29.05 -17.86
CA PRO A 68 14.03 -27.66 -17.37
C PRO A 68 13.51 -26.67 -18.43
N VAL A 69 12.98 -25.52 -17.98
CA VAL A 69 12.53 -24.44 -18.85
C VAL A 69 13.30 -23.14 -18.55
N LEU A 70 13.58 -22.38 -19.60
CA LEU A 70 14.33 -21.13 -19.49
C LEU A 70 13.70 -20.16 -18.46
N GLN A 71 14.52 -19.67 -17.53
CA GLN A 71 14.18 -18.66 -16.52
C GLN A 71 13.15 -19.08 -15.46
N GLN A 72 12.72 -20.32 -15.39
CA GLN A 72 11.67 -20.73 -14.43
C GLN A 72 12.19 -20.86 -12.99
N VAL A 73 13.47 -21.13 -12.79
CA VAL A 73 14.08 -21.32 -11.47
C VAL A 73 13.31 -22.37 -10.65
N GLU A 74 13.27 -23.60 -11.17
CA GLU A 74 12.53 -24.72 -10.60
C GLU A 74 13.13 -25.13 -9.25
N HIS A 75 12.29 -25.63 -8.36
CA HIS A 75 12.68 -26.19 -7.08
C HIS A 75 12.44 -27.71 -7.08
N PHE A 76 13.45 -28.48 -7.49
CA PHE A 76 13.32 -29.93 -7.68
C PHE A 76 13.00 -30.70 -6.39
N GLY A 77 13.41 -30.19 -5.21
CA GLY A 77 13.11 -30.79 -3.93
C GLY A 77 11.68 -30.56 -3.44
N ASP A 78 10.98 -29.56 -3.99
CA ASP A 78 9.58 -29.26 -3.69
C ASP A 78 8.89 -28.63 -4.92
N PRO A 79 8.27 -29.46 -5.77
CA PRO A 79 7.63 -28.99 -7.00
C PRO A 79 6.43 -28.06 -6.77
N THR A 80 5.97 -27.86 -5.54
CA THR A 80 4.89 -26.94 -5.18
C THR A 80 5.39 -25.51 -4.95
N VAL A 81 6.69 -25.35 -4.72
CA VAL A 81 7.37 -24.08 -4.50
C VAL A 81 7.91 -23.53 -5.79
N THR A 82 7.63 -22.25 -6.06
CA THR A 82 8.27 -21.48 -7.11
C THR A 82 8.86 -20.20 -6.52
N VAL A 83 9.70 -19.50 -7.26
CA VAL A 83 10.26 -18.22 -6.79
C VAL A 83 9.20 -17.18 -6.43
N ASN A 84 8.00 -17.28 -7.01
CA ASN A 84 6.89 -16.40 -6.72
C ASN A 84 6.34 -16.55 -5.29
N ASN A 85 6.70 -17.64 -4.58
CA ASN A 85 6.39 -17.78 -3.16
C ASN A 85 7.08 -16.72 -2.30
N ALA A 86 8.17 -16.09 -2.77
CA ALA A 86 8.84 -14.99 -2.08
C ALA A 86 7.90 -13.78 -1.86
N PHE A 87 6.91 -13.59 -2.70
CA PHE A 87 5.92 -12.51 -2.54
C PHE A 87 4.95 -12.73 -1.39
N LYS A 88 4.74 -13.96 -0.91
CA LYS A 88 3.80 -14.26 0.18
C LYS A 88 4.10 -13.48 1.46
N ALA A 89 5.38 -13.23 1.74
CA ALA A 89 5.80 -12.50 2.94
C ALA A 89 5.63 -10.98 2.82
N VAL A 90 5.47 -10.44 1.61
CA VAL A 90 5.52 -9.01 1.32
C VAL A 90 4.28 -8.47 0.58
N THR A 91 3.22 -9.26 0.51
CA THR A 91 1.94 -8.85 -0.10
C THR A 91 0.78 -9.03 0.86
N ARG A 92 -0.33 -8.34 0.61
CA ARG A 92 -1.61 -8.50 1.34
C ARG A 92 -2.52 -9.54 0.70
N TYR A 93 -2.33 -9.78 -0.57
CA TYR A 93 -3.00 -10.83 -1.34
C TYR A 93 -1.98 -11.50 -2.24
N TRP A 94 -2.04 -12.82 -2.31
CA TRP A 94 -1.19 -13.63 -3.18
C TRP A 94 -2.00 -14.79 -3.74
N ASP A 95 -1.92 -15.00 -5.04
CA ASP A 95 -2.54 -16.14 -5.69
C ASP A 95 -1.71 -16.65 -6.86
N ARG A 96 -1.93 -17.90 -7.24
CA ARG A 96 -1.39 -18.56 -8.43
C ARG A 96 -2.53 -19.12 -9.24
N ILE A 97 -2.69 -18.65 -10.46
CA ILE A 97 -3.77 -19.02 -11.36
C ILE A 97 -3.35 -20.26 -12.17
N THR A 98 -3.71 -21.43 -11.68
CA THR A 98 -3.42 -22.71 -12.36
C THR A 98 -4.53 -23.16 -13.30
N HIS A 99 -5.65 -22.45 -13.32
CA HIS A 99 -6.76 -22.63 -14.24
C HIS A 99 -7.40 -21.27 -14.55
N PRO A 100 -7.75 -20.96 -15.81
CA PRO A 100 -8.26 -19.64 -16.20
C PRO A 100 -9.46 -19.14 -15.39
N ALA A 101 -10.38 -20.02 -15.00
CA ALA A 101 -11.55 -19.65 -14.22
C ALA A 101 -11.22 -18.99 -12.86
N GLN A 102 -10.06 -19.28 -12.29
CA GLN A 102 -9.68 -18.76 -10.95
C GLN A 102 -9.54 -17.24 -10.94
N ILE A 103 -9.17 -16.62 -12.07
CA ILE A 103 -8.99 -15.15 -12.14
C ILE A 103 -10.30 -14.39 -11.88
N ILE A 104 -11.46 -15.03 -12.14
CA ILE A 104 -12.77 -14.41 -11.94
C ILE A 104 -12.99 -14.02 -10.48
N GLN A 105 -12.48 -14.82 -9.55
CA GLN A 105 -12.57 -14.51 -8.11
C GLN A 105 -11.28 -13.88 -7.58
N SER A 106 -10.12 -14.32 -8.06
CA SER A 106 -8.82 -13.85 -7.57
C SER A 106 -8.62 -12.35 -7.80
N LEU A 107 -8.92 -11.84 -8.98
CA LEU A 107 -8.74 -10.43 -9.29
C LEU A 107 -9.59 -9.50 -8.41
N PRO A 108 -10.89 -9.73 -8.21
CA PRO A 108 -11.70 -8.94 -7.27
C PRO A 108 -11.20 -8.98 -5.83
N GLN A 109 -10.70 -10.14 -5.35
CA GLN A 109 -10.13 -10.26 -4.01
C GLN A 109 -8.83 -9.46 -3.89
N ALA A 110 -7.96 -9.53 -4.89
CA ALA A 110 -6.74 -8.72 -4.97
C ALA A 110 -7.06 -7.22 -4.91
N VAL A 111 -8.07 -6.77 -5.68
CA VAL A 111 -8.52 -5.38 -5.66
C VAL A 111 -9.08 -5.01 -4.29
N GLY A 112 -9.88 -5.88 -3.67
CA GLY A 112 -10.41 -5.67 -2.31
C GLY A 112 -9.30 -5.45 -1.28
N ALA A 113 -8.27 -6.30 -1.29
CA ALA A 113 -7.11 -6.17 -0.39
C ALA A 113 -6.33 -4.87 -0.62
N MET A 114 -6.16 -4.44 -1.88
CA MET A 114 -5.50 -3.18 -2.22
C MET A 114 -6.30 -1.93 -1.82
N LEU A 115 -7.61 -2.04 -1.66
CA LEU A 115 -8.50 -0.93 -1.32
C LEU A 115 -8.87 -0.89 0.17
N ASP A 116 -8.43 -1.86 0.97
CA ASP A 116 -8.68 -1.85 2.41
C ASP A 116 -8.03 -0.61 3.05
N PRO A 117 -8.78 0.28 3.72
CA PRO A 117 -8.22 1.47 4.32
C PRO A 117 -7.34 1.19 5.56
N ALA A 118 -7.57 0.08 6.24
CA ALA A 118 -6.84 -0.30 7.45
C ALA A 118 -5.55 -1.06 7.13
N ASP A 119 -5.62 -2.01 6.17
CA ASP A 119 -4.49 -2.87 5.82
C ASP A 119 -4.17 -2.86 4.31
N CYS A 120 -4.29 -1.70 3.68
CA CYS A 120 -3.90 -1.48 2.29
C CYS A 120 -2.46 -1.95 2.02
N GLY A 121 -2.26 -2.57 0.88
CA GLY A 121 -0.93 -3.01 0.47
C GLY A 121 -0.91 -3.64 -0.92
N PRO A 122 0.23 -4.21 -1.33
CA PRO A 122 0.38 -4.84 -2.63
C PRO A 122 -0.38 -6.16 -2.73
N ALA A 123 -0.85 -6.44 -3.93
CA ALA A 123 -1.35 -7.75 -4.32
C ALA A 123 -0.44 -8.36 -5.40
N PHE A 124 -0.33 -9.68 -5.40
CA PHE A 124 0.45 -10.42 -6.36
C PHE A 124 -0.37 -11.57 -6.97
N ILE A 125 -0.30 -11.70 -8.29
CA ILE A 125 -0.92 -12.81 -9.02
C ILE A 125 0.15 -13.44 -9.92
N ALA A 126 0.38 -14.72 -9.71
CA ALA A 126 1.24 -15.55 -10.54
C ALA A 126 0.43 -16.19 -11.67
N LEU A 127 0.95 -16.09 -12.89
CA LEU A 127 0.34 -16.64 -14.09
C LEU A 127 1.28 -17.68 -14.73
N PRO A 128 1.12 -18.98 -14.47
CA PRO A 128 1.90 -20.02 -15.14
C PRO A 128 1.80 -19.89 -16.65
N GLN A 129 2.92 -20.13 -17.33
CA GLN A 129 3.02 -19.91 -18.78
C GLN A 129 2.03 -20.74 -19.56
N ASP A 130 1.88 -22.02 -19.23
CA ASP A 130 0.92 -22.92 -19.85
C ASP A 130 -0.55 -22.53 -19.60
N THR A 131 -0.83 -21.95 -18.41
CA THR A 131 -2.18 -21.44 -18.10
C THR A 131 -2.55 -20.23 -18.94
N GLN A 132 -1.59 -19.38 -19.31
CA GLN A 132 -1.83 -18.18 -20.13
C GLN A 132 -2.25 -18.54 -21.57
N GLU A 133 -1.93 -19.74 -22.04
CA GLU A 133 -2.26 -20.22 -23.40
C GLU A 133 -3.64 -20.89 -23.48
N LEU A 134 -4.28 -21.14 -22.32
CA LEU A 134 -5.57 -21.83 -22.29
C LEU A 134 -6.72 -20.89 -22.70
N ALA A 135 -7.56 -21.38 -23.60
CA ALA A 135 -8.84 -20.73 -23.89
C ALA A 135 -9.86 -21.03 -22.79
N PHE A 136 -10.68 -20.04 -22.46
CA PHE A 136 -11.75 -20.18 -21.48
C PHE A 136 -12.91 -19.22 -21.80
N ASP A 137 -14.14 -19.69 -21.64
CA ASP A 137 -15.34 -18.88 -21.83
C ASP A 137 -15.62 -18.05 -20.57
N TYR A 138 -15.15 -16.81 -20.57
CA TYR A 138 -15.40 -15.89 -19.45
C TYR A 138 -16.82 -15.32 -19.50
N PRO A 139 -17.50 -15.18 -18.34
CA PRO A 139 -18.72 -14.40 -18.27
C PRO A 139 -18.50 -12.97 -18.78
N VAL A 140 -19.43 -12.43 -19.56
CA VAL A 140 -19.32 -11.07 -20.13
C VAL A 140 -19.22 -10.03 -19.02
N GLU A 141 -19.91 -10.26 -17.91
CA GLU A 141 -19.93 -9.40 -16.71
C GLU A 141 -18.56 -9.25 -16.06
N PHE A 142 -17.62 -10.18 -16.30
CA PHE A 142 -16.25 -10.08 -15.82
C PHE A 142 -15.49 -8.89 -16.44
N PHE A 143 -15.84 -8.54 -17.67
CA PHE A 143 -15.23 -7.43 -18.42
C PHE A 143 -15.95 -6.09 -18.25
N GLU A 144 -17.10 -6.09 -17.58
CA GLU A 144 -17.85 -4.85 -17.35
C GLU A 144 -17.13 -3.91 -16.39
N PRO A 145 -17.20 -2.58 -16.63
CA PRO A 145 -16.64 -1.60 -15.72
C PRO A 145 -17.23 -1.73 -14.32
N ARG A 146 -16.39 -1.90 -13.32
CA ARG A 146 -16.81 -2.05 -11.93
C ARG A 146 -16.37 -0.85 -11.10
N LEU A 147 -17.33 -0.25 -10.39
CA LEU A 147 -17.04 0.80 -9.43
C LEU A 147 -16.63 0.20 -8.08
N TRP A 148 -15.45 0.55 -7.61
CA TRP A 148 -14.95 0.14 -6.31
C TRP A 148 -15.04 1.29 -5.32
N ALA A 149 -15.84 1.12 -4.27
CA ALA A 149 -15.91 2.07 -3.18
C ALA A 149 -14.84 1.78 -2.13
N ILE A 150 -14.08 2.80 -1.72
CA ILE A 150 -13.13 2.68 -0.60
C ILE A 150 -13.93 2.86 0.69
N PRO A 151 -14.02 1.85 1.58
CA PRO A 151 -14.74 1.94 2.83
C PRO A 151 -14.14 3.05 3.71
N ARG A 152 -14.99 3.81 4.39
CA ARG A 152 -14.59 4.83 5.37
C ARG A 152 -15.37 4.62 6.66
N PRO A 153 -14.89 3.76 7.58
CA PRO A 153 -15.54 3.53 8.87
C PRO A 153 -15.64 4.85 9.63
N ARG A 154 -16.80 5.09 10.22
CA ARG A 154 -16.98 6.24 11.10
C ARG A 154 -16.41 5.94 12.49
N PRO A 155 -15.77 6.90 13.16
CA PRO A 155 -15.32 6.71 14.52
C PRO A 155 -16.51 6.56 15.48
N ASP A 156 -16.30 5.86 16.58
CA ASP A 156 -17.27 5.78 17.67
C ASP A 156 -17.50 7.16 18.28
N ARG A 157 -18.76 7.51 18.55
CA ARG A 157 -19.14 8.84 19.05
C ARG A 157 -18.59 9.12 20.45
N LYS A 158 -18.57 8.09 21.33
CA LYS A 158 -18.03 8.22 22.67
C LYS A 158 -16.53 8.45 22.62
N ALA A 159 -15.79 7.67 21.82
CA ALA A 159 -14.35 7.85 21.66
C ALA A 159 -14.00 9.24 21.13
N VAL A 160 -14.79 9.81 20.22
CA VAL A 160 -14.59 11.21 19.76
C VAL A 160 -14.83 12.21 20.87
N ALA A 161 -15.88 12.03 21.69
CA ALA A 161 -16.19 12.91 22.82
C ALA A 161 -15.08 12.85 23.89
N ASP A 162 -14.60 11.67 24.23
CA ASP A 162 -13.54 11.44 25.18
C ASP A 162 -12.22 12.10 24.71
N ALA A 163 -11.86 11.91 23.44
CA ALA A 163 -10.68 12.55 22.82
C ALA A 163 -10.79 14.09 22.84
N ALA A 164 -11.98 14.63 22.55
CA ALA A 164 -12.22 16.06 22.61
C ALA A 164 -12.12 16.63 24.03
N ALA A 165 -12.55 15.87 25.04
CA ALA A 165 -12.41 16.25 26.45
C ALA A 165 -10.93 16.29 26.87
N LEU A 166 -10.15 15.25 26.52
CA LEU A 166 -8.70 15.21 26.79
C LEU A 166 -7.96 16.38 26.12
N LEU A 167 -8.29 16.64 24.85
CA LEU A 167 -7.66 17.75 24.11
C LEU A 167 -7.96 19.12 24.73
N LYS A 168 -9.17 19.33 25.30
CA LYS A 168 -9.53 20.58 25.99
C LYS A 168 -8.72 20.79 27.29
N MET A 169 -8.30 19.71 27.92
CA MET A 169 -7.53 19.74 29.16
C MET A 169 -6.02 19.82 28.91
N ALA A 170 -5.57 19.50 27.72
CA ALA A 170 -4.16 19.48 27.36
C ALA A 170 -3.54 20.89 27.41
N LYS A 171 -2.40 21.02 28.07
CA LYS A 171 -1.65 22.30 28.20
C LYS A 171 -0.76 22.53 26.97
N THR A 172 -0.15 21.49 26.46
CA THR A 172 0.79 21.51 25.32
C THR A 172 0.36 20.49 24.25
N PRO A 173 -0.82 20.67 23.62
CA PRO A 173 -1.29 19.74 22.61
C PRO A 173 -0.42 19.78 21.34
N LEU A 174 -0.21 18.62 20.73
CA LEU A 174 0.53 18.47 19.49
C LEU A 174 -0.22 17.52 18.55
N ILE A 175 -0.30 17.86 17.27
CA ILE A 175 -0.83 16.96 16.25
C ILE A 175 0.33 16.32 15.50
N ILE A 176 0.38 14.98 15.51
CA ILE A 176 1.31 14.21 14.68
C ILE A 176 0.54 13.71 13.45
N ALA A 177 0.72 14.40 12.32
CA ALA A 177 0.05 14.08 11.07
C ALA A 177 0.77 12.93 10.36
N GLY A 178 0.08 11.81 10.23
CA GLY A 178 0.56 10.64 9.49
C GLY A 178 -0.13 10.48 8.12
N GLY A 179 0.13 9.35 7.46
CA GLY A 179 -0.48 9.01 6.18
C GLY A 179 -2.01 8.98 6.19
N GLY A 180 -2.62 8.72 7.35
CA GLY A 180 -4.08 8.76 7.51
C GLY A 180 -4.70 10.10 7.13
N VAL A 181 -4.04 11.22 7.42
CA VAL A 181 -4.50 12.56 7.03
C VAL A 181 -4.57 12.69 5.51
N ARG A 182 -3.52 12.26 4.81
CA ARG A 182 -3.44 12.33 3.35
C ARG A 182 -4.42 11.39 2.65
N TYR A 183 -4.48 10.13 3.09
CA TYR A 183 -5.29 9.12 2.42
C TYR A 183 -6.79 9.25 2.72
N SER A 184 -7.16 9.92 3.81
CA SER A 184 -8.54 10.31 4.09
C SER A 184 -8.96 11.62 3.39
N GLY A 185 -8.01 12.39 2.84
CA GLY A 185 -8.26 13.71 2.29
C GLY A 185 -8.64 14.74 3.35
N ALA A 186 -8.06 14.60 4.56
CA ALA A 186 -8.40 15.45 5.70
C ALA A 186 -7.46 16.65 5.89
N GLU A 187 -6.53 16.90 4.96
CA GLU A 187 -5.48 17.91 5.07
C GLU A 187 -6.04 19.29 5.43
N ALA A 188 -7.01 19.78 4.66
CA ALA A 188 -7.63 21.08 4.89
C ALA A 188 -8.38 21.16 6.24
N LYS A 189 -8.97 20.04 6.68
CA LYS A 189 -9.67 19.98 7.96
C LYS A 189 -8.68 20.03 9.13
N VAL A 190 -7.57 19.30 9.04
CA VAL A 190 -6.50 19.32 10.06
C VAL A 190 -5.85 20.68 10.11
N ALA A 191 -5.50 21.27 8.97
CA ALA A 191 -4.90 22.60 8.90
C ALA A 191 -5.79 23.66 9.56
N ARG A 192 -7.08 23.70 9.23
CA ARG A 192 -8.05 24.63 9.81
C ARG A 192 -8.21 24.42 11.30
N PHE A 193 -8.46 23.18 11.75
CA PHE A 193 -8.62 22.86 13.17
C PHE A 193 -7.39 23.26 14.00
N ALA A 194 -6.20 22.93 13.51
CA ALA A 194 -4.96 23.25 14.17
C ALA A 194 -4.74 24.78 14.28
N ALA A 195 -5.01 25.52 13.21
CA ALA A 195 -4.89 26.98 13.19
C ALA A 195 -5.88 27.65 14.14
N GLU A 196 -7.16 27.25 14.14
CA GLU A 196 -8.20 27.78 15.02
C GLU A 196 -7.91 27.56 16.51
N ARG A 197 -7.09 26.54 16.84
CA ARG A 197 -6.75 26.17 18.21
C ARG A 197 -5.32 26.48 18.59
N GLY A 198 -4.50 27.00 17.67
CA GLY A 198 -3.09 27.28 17.90
C GLY A 198 -2.25 26.03 18.17
N ILE A 199 -2.66 24.87 17.66
CA ILE A 199 -1.98 23.58 17.91
C ILE A 199 -0.93 23.35 16.83
N PRO A 200 0.35 23.19 17.19
CA PRO A 200 1.39 22.85 16.21
C PRO A 200 1.15 21.47 15.61
N VAL A 201 1.50 21.34 14.32
CA VAL A 201 1.40 20.09 13.56
C VAL A 201 2.77 19.67 13.07
N VAL A 202 3.20 18.48 13.48
CA VAL A 202 4.39 17.81 12.96
C VAL A 202 3.99 16.66 12.04
N GLU A 203 4.83 16.36 11.05
CA GLU A 203 4.51 15.36 10.03
C GLU A 203 5.45 14.16 10.11
N THR A 204 4.88 12.95 10.08
CA THR A 204 5.68 11.75 9.84
C THR A 204 6.09 11.66 8.35
N ILE A 205 7.02 10.75 7.99
CA ILE A 205 7.39 10.49 6.59
C ILE A 205 6.15 10.20 5.73
N ALA A 206 5.21 9.42 6.25
CA ALA A 206 3.98 9.07 5.53
C ALA A 206 2.98 10.24 5.44
N GLY A 207 3.04 11.18 6.40
CA GLY A 207 2.20 12.37 6.45
C GLY A 207 2.76 13.57 5.70
N LYS A 208 4.02 13.50 5.28
CA LYS A 208 4.71 14.64 4.64
C LYS A 208 3.90 15.23 3.48
N GLY A 209 3.74 16.57 3.53
CA GLY A 209 2.94 17.32 2.59
C GLY A 209 1.43 17.29 2.90
N GLY A 210 1.05 16.92 4.12
CA GLY A 210 -0.30 17.10 4.65
C GLY A 210 -0.65 18.56 4.88
N LEU A 211 0.34 19.37 5.28
CA LEU A 211 0.25 20.83 5.34
C LEU A 211 1.24 21.46 4.37
N THR A 212 0.93 22.67 3.90
CA THR A 212 1.91 23.44 3.12
C THR A 212 3.05 23.90 4.02
N HIS A 213 4.26 23.99 3.48
CA HIS A 213 5.46 24.36 4.25
C HIS A 213 5.34 25.72 4.98
N HIS A 214 4.63 26.65 4.39
CA HIS A 214 4.42 27.99 4.95
C HIS A 214 3.19 28.12 5.87
N HIS A 215 2.50 27.02 6.17
CA HIS A 215 1.33 27.08 7.04
C HIS A 215 1.75 27.45 8.48
N PRO A 216 1.08 28.43 9.13
CA PRO A 216 1.54 28.98 10.42
C PRO A 216 1.73 27.93 11.53
N VAL A 217 0.96 26.85 11.52
CA VAL A 217 1.07 25.78 12.53
C VAL A 217 1.93 24.60 12.08
N HIS A 218 2.55 24.66 10.90
CA HIS A 218 3.43 23.59 10.43
C HIS A 218 4.79 23.64 11.15
N ALA A 219 5.06 22.65 12.00
CA ALA A 219 6.25 22.61 12.85
C ALA A 219 7.35 21.65 12.32
N GLY A 220 7.18 21.11 11.12
CA GLY A 220 8.21 20.31 10.43
C GLY A 220 8.08 18.80 10.60
N PRO A 221 9.04 18.04 10.02
CA PRO A 221 9.04 16.59 10.09
C PRO A 221 9.50 16.08 11.47
N ILE A 222 8.87 14.98 11.95
CA ILE A 222 9.20 14.30 13.20
C ILE A 222 9.85 12.94 12.94
N GLY A 223 10.65 12.47 13.87
CA GLY A 223 11.26 11.14 13.89
C GLY A 223 12.78 11.19 13.72
N ILE A 224 13.41 10.04 13.40
CA ILE A 224 14.88 9.89 13.32
C ILE A 224 15.49 10.86 12.30
N ILE A 225 14.82 11.12 11.19
CA ILE A 225 15.22 12.07 10.16
C ILE A 225 14.43 13.39 10.26
N GLY A 226 13.80 13.63 11.40
CA GLY A 226 13.01 14.83 11.66
C GLY A 226 13.88 16.04 12.04
N SER A 227 13.25 17.23 12.11
CA SER A 227 13.90 18.42 12.61
C SER A 227 14.05 18.40 14.13
N THR A 228 15.12 19.01 14.63
CA THR A 228 15.33 19.15 16.08
C THR A 228 14.16 19.84 16.76
N SER A 229 13.60 20.89 16.14
CA SER A 229 12.44 21.63 16.66
C SER A 229 11.18 20.78 16.77
N ALA A 230 10.84 19.98 15.73
CA ALA A 230 9.67 19.11 15.76
C ALA A 230 9.80 18.00 16.80
N ASN A 231 11.00 17.43 16.96
CA ASN A 231 11.27 16.42 17.96
C ASN A 231 11.23 17.00 19.39
N ALA A 232 11.70 18.23 19.59
CA ALA A 232 11.61 18.91 20.88
C ALA A 232 10.15 19.17 21.27
N LEU A 233 9.31 19.67 20.35
CA LEU A 233 7.88 19.86 20.61
C LEU A 233 7.18 18.53 21.00
N ALA A 234 7.56 17.43 20.37
CA ALA A 234 6.98 16.13 20.71
C ALA A 234 7.42 15.64 22.11
N ALA A 235 8.66 15.88 22.50
CA ALA A 235 9.16 15.54 23.82
C ALA A 235 8.47 16.40 24.91
N GLU A 236 8.25 17.69 24.68
CA GLU A 236 7.53 18.57 25.56
C GLU A 236 6.05 18.17 25.74
N ALA A 237 5.36 17.90 24.63
CA ALA A 237 3.98 17.44 24.67
C ALA A 237 3.81 16.12 25.44
N ALA A 238 4.77 15.19 25.33
CA ALA A 238 4.75 13.91 26.04
C ALA A 238 5.02 14.08 27.55
N SER A 239 5.92 14.99 27.95
CA SER A 239 6.26 15.19 29.36
C SER A 239 5.10 15.76 30.18
N THR A 240 4.25 16.59 29.56
CA THR A 240 3.06 17.17 30.23
C THR A 240 1.87 16.21 30.31
N ALA A 241 1.86 15.13 29.52
CA ALA A 241 0.84 14.09 29.62
C ALA A 241 1.11 13.08 30.74
N ALA A 242 2.35 13.03 31.27
CA ALA A 242 2.78 12.11 32.32
C ALA A 242 2.72 12.70 33.73
N SER A 243 2.37 13.98 33.87
CA SER A 243 2.18 14.72 35.12
C SER A 243 0.69 14.95 35.43
#